data_e94d8506c5f4a4f45399106dbef121cc
#
_entry.id   e94d8506c5f4a4f45399106dbef121cc
#
_cell.length_a   1.000
_cell.length_b   1.000
_cell.length_c   1.000
_cell.angle_alpha   90.00
_cell.angle_beta   90.00
_cell.angle_gamma   90.00
#
_symmetry.space_group_name_H-M   'P 1'
#
loop_
_entity.id
_entity.type
_entity.pdbx_description
1 polymer ?
#
loop_
_entity_poly.entity_id
_entity_poly.type
_entity_poly.pdbx_seq_one_letter_code
_entity_poly.pdbx_strand_id
1 'polypeptide(L)'
;MGFIYQALVALVVACCACAASADTLFRDPLDTPALHSDKAGTSLLVGVTRTPGGRWVAVGRRGHVLWSDDAHAWHQAKVPVSVDLVAVSFPSPEHGWAVGHGGVILRSLDGGRSWETQLDGRRLADLLIAHWRPLAAQASETEPGARLALQDAERFKDEGPGRPFLDVAFIDEQTGYAVGAYNLILMTTDAGAHWQVLSDRADNPSALHLNAVRLLDRQAYLVGEQGLLLQENPGTGRFEAIQTPYGGTWFGLLARPDLMLLFGLRGTAYASHDQGASWTQVDTGTQGTLNAGASLADGRVVLVTAEGRLLLSDDASAGHFRAVPVDSTQPLYGIATGQNATAVAVGAAGVRLFDLAADAASR
;
A
#
# COMPACT_ATOMS: atom_id res chain seq x y z
N MET A 1 -69.71 -2.71 15.76
CA MET A 1 -68.73 -1.72 15.24
C MET A 1 -67.50 -1.53 16.15
N GLY A 2 -67.57 -1.73 17.44
CA GLY A 2 -66.42 -1.53 18.37
C GLY A 2 -65.27 -2.56 18.23
N PHE A 3 -65.55 -3.82 17.92
CA PHE A 3 -64.53 -4.88 17.82
C PHE A 3 -63.62 -4.77 16.61
N ILE A 4 -64.10 -4.25 15.49
CA ILE A 4 -63.33 -4.06 14.25
C ILE A 4 -62.37 -2.91 14.41
N TYR A 5 -62.75 -1.86 15.16
CA TYR A 5 -61.89 -0.68 15.41
C TYR A 5 -60.71 -1.00 16.31
N GLN A 6 -60.92 -1.83 17.34
CA GLN A 6 -59.86 -2.27 18.24
C GLN A 6 -58.84 -3.21 17.56
N ALA A 7 -59.32 -4.08 16.65
CA ALA A 7 -58.42 -4.93 15.86
C ALA A 7 -57.59 -4.14 14.85
N LEU A 8 -58.16 -3.09 14.23
CA LEU A 8 -57.42 -2.24 13.30
C LEU A 8 -56.36 -1.37 14.00
N VAL A 9 -56.67 -0.84 15.18
CA VAL A 9 -55.70 -0.05 15.98
C VAL A 9 -54.56 -0.94 16.48
N ALA A 10 -54.85 -2.18 16.91
CA ALA A 10 -53.80 -3.14 17.32
C ALA A 10 -52.91 -3.56 16.16
N LEU A 11 -53.45 -3.70 14.92
CA LEU A 11 -52.67 -4.03 13.74
C LEU A 11 -51.78 -2.89 13.29
N VAL A 12 -52.24 -1.63 13.36
CA VAL A 12 -51.43 -0.44 13.02
C VAL A 12 -50.31 -0.23 14.04
N VAL A 13 -50.54 -0.45 15.34
CA VAL A 13 -49.51 -0.36 16.39
C VAL A 13 -48.49 -1.50 16.24
N ALA A 14 -48.90 -2.71 15.87
CA ALA A 14 -47.97 -3.82 15.60
C ALA A 14 -47.12 -3.59 14.35
N CYS A 15 -47.65 -2.97 13.26
CA CYS A 15 -46.88 -2.59 12.09
C CYS A 15 -45.90 -1.46 12.38
N CYS A 16 -46.25 -0.48 13.21
CA CYS A 16 -45.30 0.58 13.63
C CYS A 16 -44.19 0.06 14.54
N ALA A 17 -44.45 -0.94 15.39
CA ALA A 17 -43.43 -1.57 16.21
C ALA A 17 -42.44 -2.45 15.42
N CYS A 18 -42.88 -3.05 14.30
CA CYS A 18 -41.96 -3.76 13.39
C CYS A 18 -41.11 -2.85 12.49
N ALA A 19 -41.54 -1.59 12.25
CA ALA A 19 -40.78 -0.62 11.49
C ALA A 19 -39.63 0.00 12.30
N ALA A 20 -39.67 -0.09 13.65
CA ALA A 20 -38.62 0.47 14.53
C ALA A 20 -37.46 -0.49 14.77
N SER A 21 -37.46 -1.71 14.20
CA SER A 21 -36.37 -2.70 14.39
C SER A 21 -35.47 -2.92 13.17
N ALA A 22 -35.63 -2.11 12.12
CA ALA A 22 -34.81 -2.19 10.91
C ALA A 22 -33.58 -1.26 10.92
N ASP A 23 -33.31 -0.58 12.02
CA ASP A 23 -32.02 0.07 12.28
C ASP A 23 -30.99 -0.96 12.78
N THR A 24 -30.80 -2.01 12.04
CA THR A 24 -29.57 -2.79 12.14
C THR A 24 -28.50 -2.01 11.41
N LEU A 25 -28.02 -1.11 12.12
CA LEU A 25 -26.80 -0.36 12.15
C LEU A 25 -25.77 -0.92 11.17
N PHE A 26 -25.75 -0.33 9.97
CA PHE A 26 -24.53 -0.37 9.16
C PHE A 26 -23.42 0.18 10.05
N ARG A 27 -22.48 -0.67 10.44
CA ARG A 27 -21.26 -0.24 11.12
C ARG A 27 -20.23 0.11 10.07
N ASP A 28 -19.74 1.33 10.13
CA ASP A 28 -18.66 1.76 9.25
C ASP A 28 -17.45 0.81 9.40
N PRO A 29 -16.87 0.28 8.33
CA PRO A 29 -15.66 -0.53 8.38
C PRO A 29 -14.48 0.13 9.09
N LEU A 30 -14.42 1.46 9.14
CA LEU A 30 -13.41 2.22 9.90
C LEU A 30 -13.60 2.13 11.42
N ASP A 31 -14.82 1.84 11.88
CA ASP A 31 -15.18 1.73 13.30
C ASP A 31 -15.47 0.27 13.70
N THR A 32 -15.22 -0.68 12.78
CA THR A 32 -15.48 -2.11 12.99
C THR A 32 -14.18 -2.88 13.00
N PRO A 33 -13.80 -3.53 14.11
CA PRO A 33 -12.59 -4.35 14.15
C PRO A 33 -12.61 -5.49 13.12
N ALA A 34 -11.42 -5.85 12.64
CA ALA A 34 -11.25 -7.00 11.75
C ALA A 34 -11.79 -8.29 12.41
N LEU A 35 -12.59 -9.04 11.66
CA LEU A 35 -13.15 -10.31 12.15
C LEU A 35 -12.05 -11.36 12.24
N HIS A 36 -11.96 -12.04 13.38
CA HIS A 36 -11.08 -13.20 13.51
C HIS A 36 -11.59 -14.36 12.66
N SER A 37 -10.69 -14.99 11.89
CA SER A 37 -11.04 -16.07 10.97
C SER A 37 -9.92 -17.10 10.86
N ASP A 38 -10.25 -18.38 11.03
CA ASP A 38 -9.31 -19.49 10.80
C ASP A 38 -8.85 -19.58 9.32
N LYS A 39 -9.55 -18.88 8.42
CA LYS A 39 -9.21 -18.80 6.98
C LYS A 39 -8.41 -17.55 6.63
N ALA A 40 -8.01 -16.72 7.60
CA ALA A 40 -7.28 -15.49 7.31
C ALA A 40 -5.98 -15.76 6.52
N GLY A 41 -5.26 -16.85 6.81
CA GLY A 41 -4.04 -17.25 6.12
C GLY A 41 -4.22 -17.69 4.65
N THR A 42 -5.44 -18.04 4.25
CA THR A 42 -5.81 -18.43 2.87
C THR A 42 -6.72 -17.41 2.19
N SER A 43 -7.00 -16.28 2.85
CA SER A 43 -7.77 -15.17 2.27
C SER A 43 -6.85 -14.29 1.41
N LEU A 44 -7.46 -13.38 0.64
CA LEU A 44 -6.70 -12.45 -0.18
C LEU A 44 -5.84 -11.52 0.69
N LEU A 45 -4.51 -11.61 0.51
CA LEU A 45 -3.51 -10.73 1.09
C LEU A 45 -2.80 -9.95 -0.02
N VAL A 46 -2.39 -8.71 0.27
CA VAL A 46 -1.87 -7.78 -0.74
C VAL A 46 -0.43 -7.36 -0.44
N GLY A 47 -0.11 -7.05 0.80
CA GLY A 47 1.21 -6.62 1.22
C GLY A 47 1.86 -7.60 2.19
N VAL A 48 3.20 -7.73 2.12
CA VAL A 48 3.99 -8.51 3.05
C VAL A 48 5.35 -7.85 3.26
N THR A 49 5.83 -7.89 4.50
CA THR A 49 7.17 -7.44 4.86
C THR A 49 7.81 -8.40 5.86
N ARG A 50 9.13 -8.31 5.99
CA ARG A 50 9.88 -8.96 7.07
C ARG A 50 10.50 -7.89 7.94
N THR A 51 10.18 -7.92 9.24
CA THR A 51 10.75 -6.95 10.18
C THR A 51 12.27 -7.16 10.32
N PRO A 52 13.04 -6.14 10.75
CA PRO A 52 14.46 -6.30 11.05
C PRO A 52 14.74 -7.41 12.12
N GLY A 53 13.77 -7.70 12.98
CA GLY A 53 13.81 -8.80 13.94
C GLY A 53 13.52 -10.18 13.35
N GLY A 54 13.19 -10.26 12.04
CA GLY A 54 12.99 -11.52 11.33
C GLY A 54 11.54 -12.00 11.25
N ARG A 55 10.60 -11.34 11.92
CA ARG A 55 9.17 -11.65 11.85
C ARG A 55 8.60 -11.26 10.49
N TRP A 56 7.71 -12.07 9.96
CA TRP A 56 6.90 -11.80 8.79
C TRP A 56 5.58 -11.16 9.21
N VAL A 57 5.16 -10.13 8.48
CA VAL A 57 3.86 -9.49 8.66
C VAL A 57 3.21 -9.31 7.30
N ALA A 58 1.98 -9.81 7.15
CA ALA A 58 1.19 -9.73 5.92
C ALA A 58 -0.13 -9.03 6.16
N VAL A 59 -0.57 -8.21 5.22
CA VAL A 59 -1.80 -7.42 5.29
C VAL A 59 -2.70 -7.70 4.09
N GLY A 60 -4.02 -7.53 4.24
CA GLY A 60 -4.95 -7.76 3.16
C GLY A 60 -6.37 -7.32 3.44
N ARG A 61 -7.32 -8.01 2.79
CA ARG A 61 -8.73 -7.64 2.82
C ARG A 61 -9.35 -7.65 4.21
N ARG A 62 -10.32 -6.77 4.42
CA ARG A 62 -11.15 -6.68 5.63
C ARG A 62 -10.34 -6.52 6.92
N GLY A 63 -9.22 -5.79 6.85
CA GLY A 63 -8.35 -5.54 7.98
C GLY A 63 -7.54 -6.77 8.42
N HIS A 64 -7.47 -7.83 7.62
CA HIS A 64 -6.63 -8.98 7.97
C HIS A 64 -5.17 -8.58 8.02
N VAL A 65 -4.57 -8.75 9.19
CA VAL A 65 -3.12 -8.70 9.41
C VAL A 65 -2.70 -10.01 10.03
N LEU A 66 -1.69 -10.63 9.44
CA LEU A 66 -1.11 -11.89 9.91
C LEU A 66 0.36 -11.67 10.25
N TRP A 67 0.84 -12.36 11.27
CA TRP A 67 2.26 -12.38 11.61
C TRP A 67 2.75 -13.81 11.84
N SER A 68 4.03 -14.04 11.56
CA SER A 68 4.70 -15.32 11.76
C SER A 68 6.18 -15.11 12.10
N ASP A 69 6.73 -15.90 13.01
CA ASP A 69 8.16 -15.88 13.35
C ASP A 69 8.96 -16.86 12.48
N ASP A 70 8.31 -17.84 11.82
CA ASP A 70 8.94 -18.94 11.07
C ASP A 70 8.45 -19.09 9.62
N ALA A 71 7.53 -18.24 9.16
CA ALA A 71 6.83 -18.31 7.88
C ALA A 71 5.90 -19.54 7.69
N HIS A 72 5.77 -20.41 8.69
CA HIS A 72 4.93 -21.61 8.66
C HIS A 72 3.67 -21.45 9.52
N ALA A 73 3.87 -21.07 10.79
CA ALA A 73 2.77 -20.82 11.71
C ALA A 73 2.35 -19.34 11.65
N TRP A 74 1.14 -19.06 11.14
CA TRP A 74 0.61 -17.70 11.00
C TRP A 74 -0.49 -17.43 12.03
N HIS A 75 -0.41 -16.26 12.63
CA HIS A 75 -1.33 -15.77 13.65
C HIS A 75 -2.02 -14.51 13.18
N GLN A 76 -3.32 -14.39 13.42
CA GLN A 76 -4.04 -13.16 13.10
C GLN A 76 -3.87 -12.12 14.20
N ALA A 77 -3.52 -10.90 13.81
CA ALA A 77 -3.36 -9.75 14.68
C ALA A 77 -4.72 -9.14 15.12
N LYS A 78 -4.69 -8.33 16.17
CA LYS A 78 -5.82 -7.49 16.57
C LYS A 78 -5.77 -6.18 15.79
N VAL A 79 -6.80 -5.91 14.98
CA VAL A 79 -6.87 -4.72 14.11
C VAL A 79 -8.19 -4.01 14.35
N PRO A 80 -8.18 -2.65 14.57
CA PRO A 80 -9.36 -1.90 14.96
C PRO A 80 -10.34 -1.60 13.81
N VAL A 81 -9.95 -1.88 12.57
CA VAL A 81 -10.72 -1.60 11.35
C VAL A 81 -10.94 -2.85 10.52
N SER A 82 -11.96 -2.84 9.66
CA SER A 82 -12.23 -3.92 8.69
C SER A 82 -12.16 -3.44 7.23
N VAL A 83 -11.43 -2.36 6.95
CA VAL A 83 -11.11 -1.93 5.58
C VAL A 83 -9.96 -2.74 5.00
N ASP A 84 -9.83 -2.75 3.68
CA ASP A 84 -8.73 -3.43 3.01
C ASP A 84 -7.41 -2.70 3.26
N LEU A 85 -6.39 -3.43 3.74
CA LEU A 85 -5.02 -2.96 3.94
C LEU A 85 -4.17 -3.42 2.76
N VAL A 86 -3.29 -2.55 2.25
CA VAL A 86 -2.56 -2.79 0.99
C VAL A 86 -1.04 -2.79 1.14
N ALA A 87 -0.50 -2.06 2.12
CA ALA A 87 0.94 -2.02 2.34
C ALA A 87 1.28 -1.99 3.83
N VAL A 88 2.50 -2.46 4.16
CA VAL A 88 3.03 -2.54 5.53
C VAL A 88 4.54 -2.32 5.54
N SER A 89 5.03 -1.53 6.50
CA SER A 89 6.44 -1.18 6.68
C SER A 89 6.85 -1.32 8.14
N PHE A 90 8.02 -1.90 8.39
CA PHE A 90 8.63 -2.03 9.71
C PHE A 90 10.08 -1.55 9.66
N PRO A 91 10.40 -0.34 10.15
CA PRO A 91 11.79 0.15 10.26
C PRO A 91 12.53 -0.49 11.43
N SER A 92 11.82 -1.06 12.41
CA SER A 92 12.38 -1.77 13.57
C SER A 92 11.61 -3.06 13.85
N PRO A 93 12.10 -3.93 14.76
CA PRO A 93 11.43 -5.19 15.07
C PRO A 93 10.02 -5.04 15.63
N GLU A 94 9.74 -3.94 16.35
CA GLU A 94 8.51 -3.74 17.11
C GLU A 94 7.59 -2.70 16.47
N HIS A 95 8.15 -1.62 15.88
CA HIS A 95 7.38 -0.52 15.34
C HIS A 95 7.08 -0.71 13.85
N GLY A 96 5.81 -0.66 13.51
CA GLY A 96 5.36 -0.82 12.12
C GLY A 96 4.13 0.00 11.80
N TRP A 97 3.94 0.26 10.49
CA TRP A 97 2.79 0.99 9.95
C TRP A 97 2.17 0.20 8.81
N ALA A 98 0.84 0.24 8.75
CA ALA A 98 0.07 -0.34 7.66
C ALA A 98 -0.94 0.69 7.15
N VAL A 99 -1.16 0.69 5.83
CA VAL A 99 -2.05 1.63 5.16
C VAL A 99 -3.02 0.92 4.22
N GLY A 100 -4.11 1.61 3.88
CA GLY A 100 -5.07 1.04 2.95
C GLY A 100 -6.26 1.92 2.61
N HIS A 101 -7.35 1.25 2.28
CA HIS A 101 -8.61 1.87 1.93
C HIS A 101 -9.20 2.67 3.09
N GLY A 102 -10.12 3.59 2.78
CA GLY A 102 -10.68 4.47 3.80
C GLY A 102 -9.70 5.51 4.34
N GLY A 103 -8.57 5.76 3.65
CA GLY A 103 -7.54 6.70 4.09
C GLY A 103 -6.89 6.32 5.42
N VAL A 104 -6.84 5.00 5.73
CA VAL A 104 -6.38 4.53 7.03
C VAL A 104 -4.86 4.45 7.10
N ILE A 105 -4.30 4.89 8.23
CA ILE A 105 -2.94 4.60 8.67
C ILE A 105 -3.04 3.96 10.04
N LEU A 106 -2.52 2.75 10.17
CA LEU A 106 -2.42 2.00 11.42
C LEU A 106 -0.98 1.96 11.89
N ARG A 107 -0.77 1.86 13.20
CA ARG A 107 0.53 1.68 13.85
C ARG A 107 0.52 0.45 14.75
N SER A 108 1.62 -0.27 14.77
CA SER A 108 1.93 -1.34 15.72
C SER A 108 3.15 -0.97 16.55
N LEU A 109 3.19 -1.38 17.82
CA LEU A 109 4.31 -1.21 18.75
C LEU A 109 4.79 -2.55 19.32
N ASP A 110 4.31 -3.68 18.77
CA ASP A 110 4.54 -5.02 19.30
C ASP A 110 4.91 -6.04 18.19
N GLY A 111 5.48 -5.53 17.10
CA GLY A 111 5.89 -6.35 15.96
C GLY A 111 4.71 -6.91 15.17
N GLY A 112 3.62 -6.16 15.06
CA GLY A 112 2.46 -6.51 14.23
C GLY A 112 1.40 -7.38 14.91
N ARG A 113 1.49 -7.64 16.22
CA ARG A 113 0.49 -8.44 16.95
C ARG A 113 -0.79 -7.67 17.23
N SER A 114 -0.67 -6.36 17.46
CA SER A 114 -1.81 -5.45 17.60
C SER A 114 -1.56 -4.12 16.91
N TRP A 115 -2.65 -3.45 16.53
CA TRP A 115 -2.64 -2.23 15.74
C TRP A 115 -3.57 -1.19 16.33
N GLU A 116 -3.23 0.08 16.18
CA GLU A 116 -4.05 1.24 16.53
C GLU A 116 -4.21 2.17 15.32
N THR A 117 -5.34 2.88 15.24
CA THR A 117 -5.59 3.84 14.15
C THR A 117 -4.94 5.17 14.48
N GLN A 118 -3.99 5.61 13.63
CA GLN A 118 -3.40 6.95 13.72
C GLN A 118 -4.13 7.98 12.87
N LEU A 119 -4.58 7.58 11.68
CA LEU A 119 -5.33 8.42 10.74
C LEU A 119 -6.42 7.58 10.08
N ASP A 120 -7.53 8.22 9.72
CA ASP A 120 -8.56 7.69 8.83
C ASP A 120 -8.97 8.76 7.81
N GLY A 121 -9.77 8.37 6.80
CA GLY A 121 -10.15 9.27 5.72
C GLY A 121 -10.98 10.46 6.16
N ARG A 122 -11.66 10.40 7.32
CA ARG A 122 -12.40 11.54 7.90
C ARG A 122 -11.42 12.61 8.36
N ARG A 123 -10.40 12.22 9.13
CA ARG A 123 -9.33 13.11 9.58
C ARG A 123 -8.41 13.54 8.45
N LEU A 124 -8.19 12.67 7.46
CA LEU A 124 -7.44 12.99 6.25
C LEU A 124 -8.11 14.11 5.46
N ALA A 125 -9.44 14.10 5.30
CA ALA A 125 -10.16 15.18 4.63
C ALA A 125 -9.97 16.52 5.32
N ASP A 126 -10.07 16.55 6.65
CA ASP A 126 -9.83 17.77 7.44
C ASP A 126 -8.39 18.27 7.30
N LEU A 127 -7.42 17.36 7.30
CA LEU A 127 -5.99 17.66 7.11
C LEU A 127 -5.73 18.29 5.73
N LEU A 128 -6.29 17.71 4.66
CA LEU A 128 -6.17 18.23 3.30
C LEU A 128 -6.81 19.62 3.16
N ILE A 129 -8.01 19.83 3.70
CA ILE A 129 -8.68 21.12 3.67
C ILE A 129 -7.87 22.18 4.45
N ALA A 130 -7.35 21.83 5.62
CA ALA A 130 -6.54 22.75 6.42
C ALA A 130 -5.25 23.15 5.68
N HIS A 131 -4.63 22.22 4.95
CA HIS A 131 -3.44 22.46 4.13
C HIS A 131 -3.73 23.35 2.93
N TRP A 132 -4.76 23.00 2.13
CA TRP A 132 -5.01 23.68 0.86
C TRP A 132 -5.66 25.05 1.00
N ARG A 133 -6.44 25.31 2.07
CA ARG A 133 -7.17 26.57 2.26
C ARG A 133 -6.31 27.82 2.21
N PRO A 134 -5.19 27.94 2.97
CA PRO A 134 -4.30 29.11 2.89
C PRO A 134 -3.61 29.24 1.53
N LEU A 135 -3.25 28.12 0.87
CA LEU A 135 -2.63 28.13 -0.44
C LEU A 135 -3.63 28.57 -1.52
N ALA A 136 -4.87 28.13 -1.45
CA ALA A 136 -5.94 28.53 -2.36
C ALA A 136 -6.27 30.02 -2.26
N ALA A 137 -6.21 30.60 -1.05
CA ALA A 137 -6.44 32.03 -0.82
C ALA A 137 -5.34 32.91 -1.46
N GLN A 138 -4.13 32.37 -1.65
CA GLN A 138 -2.99 33.06 -2.26
C GLN A 138 -2.82 32.76 -3.76
N ALA A 139 -3.57 31.77 -4.30
CA ALA A 139 -3.44 31.34 -5.68
C ALA A 139 -3.92 32.44 -6.67
N SER A 140 -3.15 32.65 -7.74
CA SER A 140 -3.51 33.55 -8.83
C SER A 140 -4.61 32.95 -9.72
N GLU A 141 -5.23 33.78 -10.58
CA GLU A 141 -6.20 33.26 -11.56
C GLU A 141 -5.54 32.40 -12.65
N THR A 142 -4.28 32.67 -12.94
CA THR A 142 -3.48 31.92 -13.93
C THR A 142 -2.92 30.61 -13.41
N GLU A 143 -2.86 30.43 -12.07
CA GLU A 143 -2.36 29.23 -11.40
C GLU A 143 -3.40 28.70 -10.39
N PRO A 144 -4.51 28.10 -10.85
CA PRO A 144 -5.62 27.73 -9.99
C PRO A 144 -5.40 26.41 -9.21
N GLY A 145 -4.24 25.78 -9.32
CA GLY A 145 -3.98 24.43 -8.80
C GLY A 145 -4.37 24.24 -7.34
N ALA A 146 -3.99 25.17 -6.45
CA ALA A 146 -4.34 25.09 -5.03
C ALA A 146 -5.86 25.24 -4.78
N ARG A 147 -6.58 26.07 -5.59
CA ARG A 147 -8.04 26.17 -5.49
C ARG A 147 -8.74 24.91 -5.93
N LEU A 148 -8.28 24.27 -7.01
CA LEU A 148 -8.81 22.99 -7.48
C LEU A 148 -8.55 21.88 -6.45
N ALA A 149 -7.37 21.86 -5.85
CA ALA A 149 -7.03 20.90 -4.81
C ALA A 149 -7.87 21.09 -3.53
N LEU A 150 -8.19 22.35 -3.15
CA LEU A 150 -9.11 22.62 -2.04
C LEU A 150 -10.54 22.14 -2.37
N GLN A 151 -11.07 22.45 -3.53
CA GLN A 151 -12.39 21.97 -3.97
C GLN A 151 -12.48 20.45 -3.99
N ASP A 152 -11.40 19.79 -4.42
CA ASP A 152 -11.29 18.34 -4.43
C ASP A 152 -11.23 17.76 -3.00
N ALA A 153 -10.54 18.41 -2.07
CA ALA A 153 -10.51 18.01 -0.66
C ALA A 153 -11.87 18.20 0.04
N GLU A 154 -12.58 19.29 -0.26
CA GLU A 154 -13.95 19.54 0.24
C GLU A 154 -14.94 18.50 -0.31
N ARG A 155 -14.88 18.21 -1.61
CA ARG A 155 -15.67 17.14 -2.22
C ARG A 155 -15.36 15.77 -1.58
N PHE A 156 -14.09 15.43 -1.34
CA PHE A 156 -13.69 14.20 -0.67
C PHE A 156 -14.31 14.09 0.72
N LYS A 157 -14.38 15.20 1.47
CA LYS A 157 -15.04 15.24 2.78
C LYS A 157 -16.53 14.93 2.68
N ASP A 158 -17.20 15.48 1.67
CA ASP A 158 -18.66 15.33 1.46
C ASP A 158 -19.02 13.92 0.96
N GLU A 159 -18.18 13.32 0.11
CA GLU A 159 -18.38 11.98 -0.47
C GLU A 159 -18.02 10.86 0.53
N GLY A 160 -17.27 11.17 1.60
CA GLY A 160 -16.82 10.22 2.61
C GLY A 160 -15.41 9.66 2.37
N PRO A 161 -14.89 8.80 3.27
CA PRO A 161 -13.49 8.41 3.38
C PRO A 161 -13.04 7.42 2.30
N GLY A 162 -13.25 7.75 1.00
CA GLY A 162 -13.01 6.86 -0.13
C GLY A 162 -11.57 6.82 -0.68
N ARG A 163 -10.66 7.74 -0.27
CA ARG A 163 -9.29 7.81 -0.83
C ARG A 163 -8.36 6.80 -0.16
N PRO A 164 -7.77 5.85 -0.91
CA PRO A 164 -6.81 4.92 -0.35
C PRO A 164 -5.41 5.53 -0.27
N PHE A 165 -4.66 5.15 0.76
CA PHE A 165 -3.22 5.04 0.66
C PHE A 165 -2.87 3.74 -0.07
N LEU A 166 -1.81 3.77 -0.90
CA LEU A 166 -1.37 2.65 -1.72
C LEU A 166 -0.03 2.07 -1.25
N ASP A 167 0.82 2.89 -0.62
CA ASP A 167 2.08 2.41 -0.04
C ASP A 167 2.53 3.27 1.15
N VAL A 168 3.42 2.69 1.97
CA VAL A 168 4.01 3.31 3.16
C VAL A 168 5.45 2.85 3.33
N ALA A 169 6.35 3.79 3.64
CA ALA A 169 7.74 3.49 3.96
C ALA A 169 8.25 4.38 5.08
N PHE A 170 8.98 3.80 6.02
CA PHE A 170 9.60 4.49 7.14
C PHE A 170 11.12 4.38 7.06
N ILE A 171 11.81 5.49 7.27
CA ILE A 171 13.28 5.58 7.34
C ILE A 171 13.76 5.01 8.68
N ASP A 172 13.07 5.38 9.74
CA ASP A 172 13.28 5.03 11.13
C ASP A 172 11.95 5.05 11.87
N GLU A 173 11.95 4.87 13.19
CA GLU A 173 10.72 4.85 14.00
C GLU A 173 9.96 6.19 14.06
N GLN A 174 10.58 7.28 13.59
CA GLN A 174 10.01 8.63 13.67
C GLN A 174 9.56 9.16 12.32
N THR A 175 10.35 8.88 11.26
CA THR A 175 10.21 9.52 9.96
C THR A 175 9.69 8.54 8.91
N GLY A 176 8.60 8.88 8.24
CA GLY A 176 8.03 8.06 7.20
C GLY A 176 7.08 8.80 6.27
N TYR A 177 6.76 8.12 5.15
CA TYR A 177 5.91 8.62 4.09
C TYR A 177 4.76 7.64 3.85
N ALA A 178 3.56 8.17 3.58
CA ALA A 178 2.42 7.44 3.06
C ALA A 178 1.96 8.09 1.76
N VAL A 179 1.81 7.29 0.70
CA VAL A 179 1.41 7.77 -0.62
C VAL A 179 0.17 7.05 -1.13
N GLY A 180 -0.55 7.67 -2.07
CA GLY A 180 -1.78 7.07 -2.53
C GLY A 180 -2.43 7.74 -3.74
N ALA A 181 -3.74 7.55 -3.83
CA ALA A 181 -4.53 8.03 -4.95
C ALA A 181 -4.55 9.57 -5.03
N TYR A 182 -4.62 10.09 -6.26
CA TYR A 182 -4.78 11.52 -6.55
C TYR A 182 -3.67 12.39 -5.96
N ASN A 183 -2.40 12.00 -6.19
CA ASN A 183 -1.22 12.71 -5.70
C ASN A 183 -1.16 12.84 -4.17
N LEU A 184 -1.74 11.89 -3.43
CA LEU A 184 -1.70 11.92 -1.97
C LEU A 184 -0.30 11.60 -1.48
N ILE A 185 0.33 12.56 -0.79
CA ILE A 185 1.66 12.42 -0.17
C ILE A 185 1.56 12.98 1.24
N LEU A 186 1.75 12.13 2.23
CA LEU A 186 1.91 12.52 3.62
C LEU A 186 3.29 12.14 4.15
N MET A 187 3.82 12.94 5.04
CA MET A 187 5.06 12.69 5.78
C MET A 187 4.82 12.87 7.27
N THR A 188 5.49 12.07 8.07
CA THR A 188 5.60 12.26 9.53
C THR A 188 7.07 12.32 9.94
N THR A 189 7.36 13.02 11.03
CA THR A 189 8.68 13.07 11.71
C THR A 189 8.57 12.77 13.19
N ASP A 190 7.40 12.31 13.64
CA ASP A 190 7.08 12.04 15.05
C ASP A 190 6.29 10.72 15.23
N ALA A 191 6.67 9.70 14.45
CA ALA A 191 6.09 8.37 14.49
C ALA A 191 4.58 8.34 14.16
N GLY A 192 4.08 9.29 13.35
CA GLY A 192 2.70 9.40 12.93
C GLY A 192 1.77 10.06 13.94
N ALA A 193 2.30 10.70 15.00
CA ALA A 193 1.49 11.53 15.87
C ALA A 193 0.88 12.72 15.10
N HIS A 194 1.66 13.27 14.16
CA HIS A 194 1.20 14.26 13.19
C HIS A 194 1.65 13.87 11.78
N TRP A 195 0.77 14.13 10.81
CA TRP A 195 1.03 13.95 9.39
C TRP A 195 0.96 15.28 8.66
N GLN A 196 1.96 15.57 7.83
CA GLN A 196 2.05 16.76 6.99
C GLN A 196 1.71 16.39 5.56
N VAL A 197 0.89 17.20 4.88
CA VAL A 197 0.61 17.07 3.44
C VAL A 197 1.77 17.67 2.64
N LEU A 198 2.27 16.91 1.66
CA LEU A 198 3.35 17.35 0.76
C LEU A 198 2.93 17.33 -0.72
N SER A 199 1.65 17.15 -0.99
CA SER A 199 1.10 17.02 -2.35
C SER A 199 1.35 18.26 -3.22
N ASP A 200 1.46 19.46 -2.62
CA ASP A 200 1.80 20.74 -3.28
C ASP A 200 3.27 20.84 -3.70
N ARG A 201 4.11 19.94 -3.19
CA ARG A 201 5.55 19.91 -3.47
C ARG A 201 5.94 18.94 -4.59
N ALA A 202 4.98 18.20 -5.13
CA ALA A 202 5.24 17.18 -6.15
C ALA A 202 5.06 17.75 -7.56
N ASP A 203 6.02 17.40 -8.44
CA ASP A 203 5.90 17.63 -9.88
C ASP A 203 4.95 16.61 -10.52
N ASN A 204 3.68 16.70 -10.12
CA ASN A 204 2.58 15.83 -10.55
C ASN A 204 1.30 16.65 -10.79
N PRO A 205 1.32 17.55 -11.79
CA PRO A 205 0.21 18.48 -12.03
C PRO A 205 -1.11 17.79 -12.47
N SER A 206 -1.01 16.56 -12.97
CA SER A 206 -2.18 15.76 -13.37
C SER A 206 -2.79 14.96 -12.21
N ALA A 207 -2.26 15.11 -10.99
CA ALA A 207 -2.68 14.39 -9.80
C ALA A 207 -2.75 12.86 -10.00
N LEU A 208 -1.77 12.29 -10.72
CA LEU A 208 -1.66 10.86 -10.97
C LEU A 208 -1.54 10.09 -9.65
N HIS A 209 -2.01 8.85 -9.65
CA HIS A 209 -1.86 7.95 -8.49
C HIS A 209 -0.39 7.60 -8.26
N LEU A 210 0.00 7.57 -6.99
CA LEU A 210 1.33 7.16 -6.53
C LEU A 210 1.21 5.76 -5.94
N ASN A 211 1.76 4.78 -6.66
CA ASN A 211 1.57 3.35 -6.36
C ASN A 211 2.59 2.80 -5.36
N ALA A 212 3.79 3.39 -5.31
CA ALA A 212 4.80 2.96 -4.35
C ALA A 212 5.70 4.12 -3.90
N VAL A 213 6.20 4.00 -2.67
CA VAL A 213 7.27 4.83 -2.10
C VAL A 213 8.44 3.94 -1.67
N ARG A 214 9.65 4.32 -2.04
CA ARG A 214 10.89 3.65 -1.63
C ARG A 214 11.88 4.67 -1.11
N LEU A 215 12.70 4.22 -0.17
CA LEU A 215 13.69 5.06 0.50
C LEU A 215 15.10 4.57 0.17
N LEU A 216 15.94 5.47 -0.32
CA LEU A 216 17.35 5.22 -0.56
C LEU A 216 18.14 6.40 0.01
N ASP A 217 19.13 6.12 0.87
CA ASP A 217 19.95 7.13 1.52
C ASP A 217 19.13 8.26 2.18
N ARG A 218 18.03 7.91 2.85
CA ARG A 218 17.04 8.79 3.49
C ARG A 218 16.24 9.67 2.53
N GLN A 219 16.32 9.45 1.24
CA GLN A 219 15.62 10.18 0.20
C GLN A 219 14.47 9.35 -0.32
N ALA A 220 13.28 9.96 -0.49
CA ALA A 220 12.10 9.28 -0.97
C ALA A 220 12.02 9.32 -2.51
N TYR A 221 11.67 8.16 -3.08
CA TYR A 221 11.33 7.97 -4.48
C TYR A 221 9.89 7.48 -4.59
N LEU A 222 9.09 8.14 -5.42
CA LEU A 222 7.68 7.81 -5.61
C LEU A 222 7.46 7.37 -7.06
N VAL A 223 6.71 6.30 -7.27
CA VAL A 223 6.36 5.83 -8.61
C VAL A 223 4.85 5.72 -8.79
N GLY A 224 4.38 5.91 -10.02
CA GLY A 224 2.96 5.93 -10.28
C GLY A 224 2.57 5.71 -11.74
N GLU A 225 1.45 6.29 -12.11
CA GLU A 225 0.85 6.19 -13.42
C GLU A 225 1.64 6.98 -14.48
N GLN A 226 1.43 6.65 -15.74
CA GLN A 226 1.98 7.35 -16.91
C GLN A 226 3.51 7.51 -16.90
N GLY A 227 4.22 6.53 -16.31
CA GLY A 227 5.67 6.55 -16.24
C GLY A 227 6.24 7.46 -15.14
N LEU A 228 5.40 7.98 -14.25
CA LEU A 228 5.82 8.91 -13.21
C LEU A 228 6.83 8.27 -12.26
N LEU A 229 7.99 8.90 -12.14
CA LEU A 229 8.99 8.67 -11.11
C LEU A 229 9.38 10.04 -10.54
N LEU A 230 9.19 10.21 -9.24
CA LEU A 230 9.54 11.41 -8.51
C LEU A 230 10.64 11.11 -7.51
N GLN A 231 11.58 12.01 -7.37
CA GLN A 231 12.66 11.97 -6.37
C GLN A 231 12.55 13.18 -5.45
N GLU A 232 12.61 12.95 -4.15
CA GLU A 232 12.69 14.03 -3.19
C GLU A 232 14.05 14.76 -3.31
N ASN A 233 14.02 16.08 -3.44
CA ASN A 233 15.19 16.93 -3.36
C ASN A 233 15.37 17.35 -1.89
N PRO A 234 16.39 16.87 -1.17
CA PRO A 234 16.56 17.14 0.26
C PRO A 234 16.83 18.62 0.58
N GLY A 235 17.34 19.40 -0.41
CA GLY A 235 17.59 20.83 -0.23
C GLY A 235 16.34 21.70 -0.26
N THR A 236 15.30 21.27 -0.98
CA THR A 236 14.04 22.02 -1.17
C THR A 236 12.84 21.33 -0.56
N GLY A 237 12.90 20.03 -0.27
CA GLY A 237 11.79 19.19 0.14
C GLY A 237 10.72 19.03 -0.96
N ARG A 238 11.07 19.26 -2.24
CA ARG A 238 10.21 19.07 -3.39
C ARG A 238 10.46 17.69 -4.01
N PHE A 239 9.41 17.13 -4.62
CA PHE A 239 9.49 15.90 -5.41
C PHE A 239 9.61 16.27 -6.89
N GLU A 240 10.77 16.06 -7.45
CA GLU A 240 11.14 16.42 -8.82
C GLU A 240 11.03 15.20 -9.74
N ALA A 241 10.54 15.39 -10.97
CA ALA A 241 10.34 14.28 -11.90
C ALA A 241 11.67 13.81 -12.51
N ILE A 242 11.93 12.50 -12.44
CA ILE A 242 12.97 11.81 -13.20
C ILE A 242 12.33 11.25 -14.46
N GLN A 243 12.93 11.51 -15.64
CA GLN A 243 12.43 11.00 -16.91
C GLN A 243 12.62 9.49 -17.00
N THR A 244 11.55 8.77 -17.33
CA THR A 244 11.59 7.34 -17.59
C THR A 244 11.21 7.05 -19.05
N PRO A 245 11.72 5.96 -19.66
CA PRO A 245 11.49 5.68 -21.09
C PRO A 245 10.13 5.01 -21.37
N TYR A 246 9.24 4.88 -20.37
CA TYR A 246 7.96 4.18 -20.49
C TYR A 246 6.82 5.04 -19.97
N GLY A 247 5.77 5.21 -20.79
CA GLY A 247 4.58 5.99 -20.45
C GLY A 247 3.42 5.20 -19.81
N GLY A 248 3.65 3.96 -19.36
CA GLY A 248 2.65 3.16 -18.65
C GLY A 248 2.77 3.27 -17.14
N THR A 249 1.99 2.46 -16.42
CA THR A 249 1.96 2.50 -14.95
C THR A 249 3.09 1.67 -14.33
N TRP A 250 3.84 2.27 -13.44
CA TRP A 250 4.74 1.62 -12.52
C TRP A 250 3.98 1.17 -11.27
N PHE A 251 4.12 -0.10 -10.88
CA PHE A 251 3.56 -0.61 -9.64
C PHE A 251 4.59 -0.70 -8.53
N GLY A 252 5.87 -0.68 -8.88
CA GLY A 252 6.91 -0.71 -7.88
C GLY A 252 8.27 -0.24 -8.38
N LEU A 253 9.12 0.02 -7.41
CA LEU A 253 10.51 0.35 -7.54
C LEU A 253 11.30 -0.47 -6.51
N LEU A 254 12.40 -1.10 -6.93
CA LEU A 254 13.47 -1.48 -6.02
C LEU A 254 14.57 -0.42 -6.13
N ALA A 255 15.01 0.11 -4.99
CA ALA A 255 16.04 1.13 -4.93
C ALA A 255 17.17 0.65 -4.02
N ARG A 256 18.36 0.50 -4.61
CA ARG A 256 19.64 0.20 -3.96
C ARG A 256 20.70 1.16 -4.50
N PRO A 257 21.84 1.34 -3.83
CA PRO A 257 22.88 2.23 -4.30
C PRO A 257 23.39 1.91 -5.72
N ASP A 258 23.37 0.63 -6.12
CA ASP A 258 23.86 0.08 -7.38
C ASP A 258 22.75 -0.26 -8.40
N LEU A 259 21.47 -0.18 -8.00
CA LEU A 259 20.37 -0.57 -8.86
C LEU A 259 19.08 0.16 -8.49
N MET A 260 18.46 0.81 -9.45
CA MET A 260 17.06 1.17 -9.46
C MET A 260 16.34 0.27 -10.49
N LEU A 261 15.34 -0.49 -10.07
CA LEU A 261 14.54 -1.33 -10.95
C LEU A 261 13.09 -0.91 -10.87
N LEU A 262 12.60 -0.29 -11.93
CA LEU A 262 11.18 0.02 -12.14
C LEU A 262 10.48 -1.19 -12.76
N PHE A 263 9.27 -1.50 -12.28
CA PHE A 263 8.46 -2.58 -12.85
C PHE A 263 6.96 -2.26 -12.76
N GLY A 264 6.19 -2.81 -13.71
CA GLY A 264 4.77 -2.48 -13.78
C GLY A 264 3.97 -3.29 -14.80
N LEU A 265 3.12 -2.58 -15.55
CA LEU A 265 2.18 -3.19 -16.50
C LEU A 265 2.87 -3.96 -17.62
N ARG A 266 2.22 -5.04 -18.07
CA ARG A 266 2.57 -5.82 -19.26
C ARG A 266 3.99 -6.40 -19.22
N GLY A 267 4.48 -6.79 -18.04
CA GLY A 267 5.82 -7.33 -17.86
C GLY A 267 6.95 -6.32 -18.07
N THR A 268 6.60 -5.03 -18.17
CA THR A 268 7.59 -3.97 -18.41
C THR A 268 8.43 -3.74 -17.17
N ALA A 269 9.77 -3.78 -17.36
CA ALA A 269 10.73 -3.39 -16.35
C ALA A 269 11.91 -2.64 -16.98
N TYR A 270 12.51 -1.72 -16.22
CA TYR A 270 13.70 -0.96 -16.60
C TYR A 270 14.66 -0.87 -15.42
N ALA A 271 15.93 -1.11 -15.69
CA ALA A 271 17.01 -0.98 -14.72
C ALA A 271 17.86 0.27 -14.98
N SER A 272 18.25 0.94 -13.92
CA SER A 272 19.24 2.01 -13.92
C SER A 272 20.34 1.67 -12.92
N HIS A 273 21.61 1.86 -13.33
CA HIS A 273 22.78 1.66 -12.48
C HIS A 273 23.50 2.99 -12.19
N ASP A 274 22.86 4.11 -12.52
CA ASP A 274 23.35 5.48 -12.36
C ASP A 274 22.31 6.40 -11.71
N GLN A 275 21.49 5.83 -10.80
CA GLN A 275 20.47 6.52 -10.00
C GLN A 275 19.43 7.27 -10.85
N GLY A 276 19.04 6.68 -11.99
CA GLY A 276 17.97 7.19 -12.85
C GLY A 276 18.45 8.14 -13.95
N ALA A 277 19.77 8.34 -14.12
CA ALA A 277 20.31 9.15 -15.20
C ALA A 277 20.15 8.46 -16.56
N SER A 278 20.24 7.12 -16.59
CA SER A 278 19.94 6.32 -17.78
C SER A 278 19.21 5.03 -17.42
N TRP A 279 18.47 4.48 -18.38
CA TRP A 279 17.60 3.31 -18.19
C TRP A 279 17.80 2.28 -19.30
N THR A 280 17.91 1.02 -18.92
CA THR A 280 17.97 -0.13 -19.84
C THR A 280 16.74 -1.00 -19.62
N GLN A 281 16.08 -1.37 -20.72
CA GLN A 281 14.95 -2.29 -20.64
C GLN A 281 15.42 -3.67 -20.19
N VAL A 282 14.66 -4.28 -19.29
CA VAL A 282 14.94 -5.59 -18.71
C VAL A 282 14.09 -6.65 -19.41
N ASP A 283 14.72 -7.77 -19.77
CA ASP A 283 13.99 -8.95 -20.24
C ASP A 283 13.43 -9.74 -19.05
N THR A 284 12.12 -9.62 -18.85
CA THR A 284 11.39 -10.30 -17.77
C THR A 284 10.83 -11.66 -18.16
N GLY A 285 10.90 -12.03 -19.45
CA GLY A 285 10.34 -13.30 -19.98
C GLY A 285 8.83 -13.41 -19.86
N THR A 286 8.10 -12.30 -19.59
CA THR A 286 6.64 -12.31 -19.41
C THR A 286 6.00 -11.03 -19.93
N GLN A 287 4.69 -11.12 -20.29
CA GLN A 287 3.83 -9.98 -20.54
C GLN A 287 2.82 -9.77 -19.41
N GLY A 288 2.88 -10.57 -18.36
CA GLY A 288 2.05 -10.43 -17.16
C GLY A 288 2.44 -9.23 -16.32
N THR A 289 1.48 -8.63 -15.68
CA THR A 289 1.72 -7.47 -14.81
C THR A 289 2.63 -7.84 -13.64
N LEU A 290 3.70 -7.05 -13.43
CA LEU A 290 4.64 -7.19 -12.32
C LEU A 290 4.10 -6.40 -11.13
N ASN A 291 3.65 -7.09 -10.07
CA ASN A 291 2.95 -6.47 -8.95
C ASN A 291 3.90 -6.05 -7.82
N ALA A 292 4.92 -6.86 -7.53
CA ALA A 292 5.86 -6.59 -6.45
C ALA A 292 7.22 -7.23 -6.71
N GLY A 293 8.23 -6.72 -6.02
CA GLY A 293 9.59 -7.25 -6.09
C GLY A 293 10.35 -7.10 -4.78
N ALA A 294 11.34 -7.97 -4.57
CA ALA A 294 12.23 -7.93 -3.41
C ALA A 294 13.65 -8.37 -3.79
N SER A 295 14.65 -7.86 -3.09
CA SER A 295 16.04 -8.27 -3.26
C SER A 295 16.38 -9.43 -2.32
N LEU A 296 17.10 -10.43 -2.83
CA LEU A 296 17.72 -11.48 -2.04
C LEU A 296 19.03 -10.98 -1.41
N ALA A 297 19.55 -11.71 -0.43
CA ALA A 297 20.80 -11.37 0.26
C ALA A 297 22.04 -11.41 -0.66
N ASP A 298 22.00 -12.18 -1.75
CA ASP A 298 23.04 -12.26 -2.78
C ASP A 298 22.92 -11.16 -3.85
N GLY A 299 21.96 -10.26 -3.71
CA GLY A 299 21.70 -9.14 -4.62
C GLY A 299 20.76 -9.47 -5.78
N ARG A 300 20.44 -10.75 -6.04
CA ARG A 300 19.43 -11.10 -7.03
C ARG A 300 18.07 -10.53 -6.65
N VAL A 301 17.21 -10.36 -7.64
CA VAL A 301 15.87 -9.81 -7.50
C VAL A 301 14.84 -10.89 -7.82
N VAL A 302 13.80 -10.95 -6.98
CA VAL A 302 12.61 -11.74 -7.25
C VAL A 302 11.43 -10.81 -7.52
N LEU A 303 10.68 -11.11 -8.60
CA LEU A 303 9.44 -10.40 -8.95
C LEU A 303 8.26 -11.37 -8.93
N VAL A 304 7.07 -10.87 -8.60
CA VAL A 304 5.81 -11.63 -8.66
C VAL A 304 4.82 -10.97 -9.60
N THR A 305 3.99 -11.81 -10.24
CA THR A 305 3.06 -11.36 -11.28
C THR A 305 1.59 -11.59 -10.92
N ALA A 306 0.72 -10.83 -11.59
CA ALA A 306 -0.73 -11.00 -11.52
C ALA A 306 -1.21 -12.38 -12.01
N GLU A 307 -0.40 -13.10 -12.83
CA GLU A 307 -0.67 -14.45 -13.30
C GLU A 307 -0.12 -15.53 -12.35
N GLY A 308 0.40 -15.14 -11.18
CA GLY A 308 0.91 -16.06 -10.17
C GLY A 308 2.30 -16.63 -10.47
N ARG A 309 3.07 -15.98 -11.36
CA ARG A 309 4.46 -16.36 -11.64
C ARG A 309 5.41 -15.73 -10.64
N LEU A 310 6.48 -16.46 -10.37
CA LEU A 310 7.67 -15.99 -9.68
C LEU A 310 8.81 -15.88 -10.68
N LEU A 311 9.44 -14.72 -10.77
CA LEU A 311 10.56 -14.48 -11.68
C LEU A 311 11.78 -14.16 -10.84
N LEU A 312 12.91 -14.80 -11.15
CA LEU A 312 14.18 -14.60 -10.44
C LEU A 312 15.22 -14.08 -11.43
N SER A 313 15.92 -13.00 -11.06
CA SER A 313 17.02 -12.49 -11.87
C SER A 313 18.21 -13.45 -11.85
N ASP A 314 18.96 -13.47 -12.96
CA ASP A 314 20.15 -14.32 -13.07
C ASP A 314 21.26 -13.87 -12.13
N ASP A 315 21.38 -12.55 -11.92
CA ASP A 315 22.38 -11.93 -11.05
C ASP A 315 21.84 -10.63 -10.39
N ALA A 316 22.72 -9.92 -9.68
CA ALA A 316 22.41 -8.69 -8.98
C ALA A 316 22.15 -7.47 -9.89
N SER A 317 22.53 -7.52 -11.17
CA SER A 317 22.28 -6.46 -12.15
C SER A 317 20.82 -6.40 -12.60
N ALA A 318 20.07 -7.51 -12.41
CA ALA A 318 18.67 -7.65 -12.77
C ALA A 318 18.35 -7.38 -14.25
N GLY A 319 19.32 -7.65 -15.15
CA GLY A 319 19.15 -7.43 -16.60
C GLY A 319 18.27 -8.46 -17.30
N HIS A 320 18.18 -9.68 -16.76
CA HIS A 320 17.38 -10.78 -17.29
C HIS A 320 16.73 -11.57 -16.14
N PHE A 321 15.50 -12.03 -16.35
CA PHE A 321 14.73 -12.84 -15.41
C PHE A 321 14.31 -14.17 -16.02
N ARG A 322 14.29 -15.22 -15.21
CA ARG A 322 13.74 -16.52 -15.53
C ARG A 322 12.58 -16.87 -14.61
N ALA A 323 11.61 -17.61 -15.13
CA ALA A 323 10.51 -18.12 -14.32
C ALA A 323 11.01 -19.21 -13.37
N VAL A 324 10.63 -19.09 -12.10
CA VAL A 324 10.78 -20.15 -11.09
C VAL A 324 9.56 -21.05 -11.17
N PRO A 325 9.71 -22.40 -11.22
CA PRO A 325 8.58 -23.30 -11.17
C PRO A 325 7.74 -23.10 -9.90
N VAL A 326 6.42 -23.02 -10.07
CA VAL A 326 5.46 -22.85 -8.97
C VAL A 326 4.27 -23.78 -9.17
N ASP A 327 3.75 -24.34 -8.09
CA ASP A 327 2.64 -25.32 -8.12
C ASP A 327 1.25 -24.70 -8.37
N SER A 328 1.16 -23.38 -8.43
CA SER A 328 -0.11 -22.66 -8.55
C SER A 328 0.05 -21.35 -9.32
N THR A 329 -0.93 -21.06 -10.17
CA THR A 329 -1.04 -19.85 -10.99
C THR A 329 -1.99 -18.81 -10.38
N GLN A 330 -2.28 -18.90 -9.08
CA GLN A 330 -3.08 -17.88 -8.41
C GLN A 330 -2.31 -16.55 -8.30
N PRO A 331 -2.98 -15.41 -8.58
CA PRO A 331 -2.36 -14.08 -8.54
C PRO A 331 -1.54 -13.83 -7.28
N LEU A 332 -0.34 -13.26 -7.46
CA LEU A 332 0.54 -12.79 -6.38
C LEU A 332 0.60 -11.26 -6.40
N TYR A 333 0.51 -10.64 -5.23
CA TYR A 333 0.43 -9.18 -5.08
C TYR A 333 1.59 -8.59 -4.29
N GLY A 334 2.17 -9.35 -3.37
CA GLY A 334 3.28 -8.92 -2.52
C GLY A 334 4.33 -10.01 -2.35
N ILE A 335 5.58 -9.60 -2.12
CA ILE A 335 6.68 -10.51 -1.83
C ILE A 335 7.68 -9.83 -0.89
N ALA A 336 8.21 -10.60 0.06
CA ALA A 336 9.34 -10.22 0.90
C ALA A 336 10.32 -11.38 0.99
N THR A 337 11.59 -11.08 1.19
CA THR A 337 12.68 -12.06 1.26
C THR A 337 13.20 -12.23 2.68
N GLY A 338 13.63 -13.43 2.97
CA GLY A 338 14.27 -13.82 4.23
C GLY A 338 15.74 -14.13 4.07
N GLN A 339 16.29 -14.82 5.07
CA GLN A 339 17.63 -15.39 5.00
C GLN A 339 17.62 -16.66 4.13
N ASN A 340 18.79 -17.08 3.66
CA ASN A 340 18.99 -18.34 2.92
C ASN A 340 18.11 -18.48 1.67
N ALA A 341 17.92 -17.38 0.92
CA ALA A 341 17.09 -17.33 -0.29
C ALA A 341 15.63 -17.76 -0.06
N THR A 342 15.10 -17.65 1.16
CA THR A 342 13.68 -17.85 1.45
C THR A 342 12.88 -16.62 1.02
N ALA A 343 11.68 -16.82 0.44
CA ALA A 343 10.76 -15.75 0.12
C ALA A 343 9.33 -16.10 0.57
N VAL A 344 8.62 -15.13 1.12
CA VAL A 344 7.18 -15.21 1.36
C VAL A 344 6.48 -14.31 0.36
N ALA A 345 5.59 -14.89 -0.43
CA ALA A 345 4.69 -14.14 -1.28
C ALA A 345 3.25 -14.23 -0.76
N VAL A 346 2.46 -13.21 -1.04
CA VAL A 346 1.05 -13.14 -0.69
C VAL A 346 0.21 -12.83 -1.93
N GLY A 347 -1.02 -13.32 -1.94
CA GLY A 347 -1.87 -13.18 -3.10
C GLY A 347 -3.31 -13.60 -2.87
N ALA A 348 -3.98 -13.97 -3.96
CA ALA A 348 -5.39 -14.36 -3.95
C ALA A 348 -5.66 -15.61 -3.08
N ALA A 349 -4.69 -16.50 -2.93
CA ALA A 349 -4.78 -17.73 -2.12
C ALA A 349 -4.06 -17.60 -0.75
N GLY A 350 -3.79 -16.38 -0.29
CA GLY A 350 -3.14 -16.13 1.00
C GLY A 350 -1.62 -16.18 0.92
N VAL A 351 -0.99 -16.73 1.96
CA VAL A 351 0.46 -16.80 2.12
C VAL A 351 1.04 -18.00 1.40
N ARG A 352 2.18 -17.79 0.74
CA ARG A 352 2.98 -18.86 0.11
C ARG A 352 4.47 -18.68 0.45
N LEU A 353 5.12 -19.77 0.87
CA LEU A 353 6.53 -19.81 1.18
C LEU A 353 7.29 -20.45 -0.01
N PHE A 354 8.43 -19.87 -0.38
CA PHE A 354 9.30 -20.34 -1.45
C PHE A 354 10.74 -20.49 -0.95
N ASP A 355 11.39 -21.55 -1.38
CA ASP A 355 12.84 -21.74 -1.26
C ASP A 355 13.48 -21.51 -2.63
N LEU A 356 14.20 -20.40 -2.77
CA LEU A 356 14.87 -20.01 -4.02
C LEU A 356 16.35 -20.45 -4.07
N ALA A 357 16.83 -21.18 -3.06
CA ALA A 357 18.21 -21.70 -3.02
C ALA A 357 18.39 -22.87 -4.01
N ALA A 358 17.40 -23.74 -4.15
CA ALA A 358 17.46 -24.91 -5.04
C ALA A 358 17.64 -24.53 -6.51
N ASP A 359 17.09 -23.40 -6.95
CA ASP A 359 17.23 -22.89 -8.31
C ASP A 359 18.62 -22.28 -8.64
N ALA A 360 19.45 -22.06 -7.63
CA ALA A 360 20.84 -21.60 -7.80
C ALA A 360 21.82 -22.75 -8.10
N ALA A 361 21.45 -23.99 -7.76
CA ALA A 361 22.33 -25.18 -7.88
C ALA A 361 22.18 -25.92 -9.24
N SER A 362 21.25 -25.50 -10.11
CA SER A 362 21.00 -26.15 -11.42
C SER A 362 21.73 -25.48 -12.60
N ARG A 363 22.89 -24.86 -12.33
CA ARG A 363 23.80 -24.31 -13.36
C ARG A 363 24.95 -25.24 -13.66
#